data_ad20f12167460302d5bf4975a22420c0
#
_entry.id   ad20f12167460302d5bf4975a22420c0
#
_cell.length_a   1.000
_cell.length_b   1.000
_cell.length_c   1.000
_cell.angle_alpha   90.00
_cell.angle_beta   90.00
_cell.angle_gamma   90.00
#
_symmetry.space_group_name_H-M   'P 1'
#
loop_
_entity.id
_entity.type
_entity.pdbx_description
1 polymer ?
#
loop_
_entity_poly.entity_id
_entity_poly.type
_entity_poly.pdbx_seq_one_letter_code
_entity_poly.pdbx_strand_id
1 'polypeptide(L)'
;YNAVYNATKAFVNNFCEALWDELRDHAGISLTTLMPGATDTEFFARAGMCDTAVGSDPNKADPAKVARDGWDAMMKGKADVVSGWMNKAAVTAARVTPPSVLAAAHRAMAEPG
;
A
#
# COMPACT_ATOMS: atom_id res chain seq x y z
N TYR A 1 -16.15 4.48 -7.41
CA TYR A 1 -14.81 4.83 -6.96
C TYR A 1 -14.40 3.99 -5.73
N ASN A 2 -13.21 4.15 -5.16
CA ASN A 2 -12.53 3.20 -4.29
C ASN A 2 -12.88 3.27 -2.79
N ALA A 3 -14.06 3.75 -2.38
CA ALA A 3 -14.38 3.93 -0.95
C ALA A 3 -14.28 2.63 -0.13
N VAL A 4 -14.90 1.55 -0.61
CA VAL A 4 -14.88 0.25 0.06
C VAL A 4 -13.46 -0.32 0.07
N TYR A 5 -12.74 -0.24 -1.05
CA TYR A 5 -11.35 -0.68 -1.16
C TYR A 5 -10.45 0.05 -0.15
N ASN A 6 -10.52 1.38 -0.10
CA ASN A 6 -9.74 2.19 0.83
C ASN A 6 -10.08 1.86 2.30
N ALA A 7 -11.38 1.67 2.61
CA ALA A 7 -11.82 1.29 3.94
C ALA A 7 -11.27 -0.08 4.35
N THR A 8 -11.31 -1.08 3.46
CA THR A 8 -10.76 -2.41 3.73
C THR A 8 -9.25 -2.39 3.92
N LYS A 9 -8.52 -1.58 3.13
CA LYS A 9 -7.07 -1.44 3.29
C LYS A 9 -6.69 -0.71 4.56
N ALA A 10 -7.44 0.31 4.96
CA ALA A 10 -7.26 0.99 6.25
C ALA A 10 -7.50 0.04 7.42
N PHE A 11 -8.55 -0.80 7.33
CA PHE A 11 -8.82 -1.84 8.33
C PHE A 11 -7.63 -2.80 8.46
N VAL A 12 -7.12 -3.34 7.35
CA VAL A 12 -5.97 -4.26 7.38
C VAL A 12 -4.74 -3.61 8.00
N ASN A 13 -4.44 -2.36 7.65
CA ASN A 13 -3.30 -1.65 8.22
C ASN A 13 -3.43 -1.49 9.74
N ASN A 14 -4.56 -0.98 10.23
CA ASN A 14 -4.79 -0.79 11.66
C ASN A 14 -4.79 -2.12 12.42
N PHE A 15 -5.37 -3.17 11.83
CA PHE A 15 -5.36 -4.51 12.40
C PHE A 15 -3.93 -5.06 12.54
N CYS A 16 -3.11 -4.93 11.49
CA CYS A 16 -1.73 -5.40 11.50
C CYS A 16 -0.87 -4.59 12.50
N GLU A 17 -1.10 -3.28 12.62
CA GLU A 17 -0.39 -2.43 13.58
C GLU A 17 -0.69 -2.84 15.03
N ALA A 18 -1.97 -3.05 15.36
CA ALA A 18 -2.38 -3.54 16.68
C ALA A 18 -1.82 -4.94 16.96
N LEU A 19 -1.93 -5.86 16.00
CA LEU A 19 -1.44 -7.22 16.14
C LEU A 19 0.10 -7.26 16.26
N TRP A 20 0.81 -6.38 15.58
CA TRP A 20 2.26 -6.25 15.74
C TRP A 20 2.64 -5.84 17.17
N ASP A 21 1.92 -4.89 17.76
CA ASP A 21 2.16 -4.47 19.15
C ASP A 21 1.87 -5.60 20.15
N GLU A 22 0.80 -6.35 19.94
CA GLU A 22 0.43 -7.49 20.78
C GLU A 22 1.46 -8.64 20.71
N LEU A 23 2.07 -8.86 19.54
CA LEU A 23 2.94 -10.01 19.28
C LEU A 23 4.44 -9.70 19.39
N ARG A 24 4.85 -8.44 19.42
CA ARG A 24 6.28 -8.05 19.35
C ARG A 24 7.18 -8.67 20.42
N ASP A 25 6.61 -8.99 21.59
CA ASP A 25 7.34 -9.60 22.72
C ASP A 25 7.29 -11.13 22.68
N HIS A 26 6.65 -11.74 21.69
CA HIS A 26 6.56 -13.19 21.53
C HIS A 26 7.72 -13.70 20.67
N ALA A 27 8.61 -14.48 21.29
CA ALA A 27 9.75 -15.07 20.58
C ALA A 27 9.30 -15.97 19.42
N GLY A 28 9.95 -15.81 18.27
CA GLY A 28 9.71 -16.64 17.09
C GLY A 28 8.53 -16.21 16.22
N ILE A 29 7.85 -15.11 16.55
CA ILE A 29 6.79 -14.53 15.72
C ILE A 29 7.28 -13.19 15.17
N SER A 30 7.10 -12.96 13.87
CA SER A 30 7.28 -11.65 13.25
C SER A 30 6.09 -11.33 12.36
N LEU A 31 5.63 -10.10 12.42
CA LEU A 31 4.59 -9.56 11.56
C LEU A 31 5.14 -8.32 10.85
N THR A 32 4.94 -8.25 9.54
CA THR A 32 5.35 -7.08 8.75
C THR A 32 4.25 -6.71 7.78
N THR A 33 3.82 -5.47 7.82
CA THR A 33 2.84 -4.93 6.87
C THR A 33 3.58 -4.40 5.64
N LEU A 34 3.36 -5.02 4.48
CA LEU A 34 3.89 -4.54 3.20
C LEU A 34 2.87 -3.62 2.53
N MET A 35 3.27 -2.38 2.27
CA MET A 35 2.48 -1.36 1.58
C MET A 35 3.10 -1.05 0.21
N PRO A 36 2.71 -1.79 -0.84
CA PRO A 36 3.19 -1.53 -2.20
C PRO A 36 2.47 -0.32 -2.79
N GLY A 37 3.14 0.39 -3.70
CA GLY A 37 2.49 1.29 -4.63
C GLY A 37 1.84 0.54 -5.79
N ALA A 38 1.52 1.26 -6.87
CA ALA A 38 1.06 0.63 -8.10
C ALA A 38 2.10 -0.38 -8.59
N THR A 39 1.71 -1.64 -8.64
CA THR A 39 2.59 -2.78 -8.97
C THR A 39 2.07 -3.44 -10.25
N ASP A 40 2.98 -3.83 -11.13
CA ASP A 40 2.64 -4.44 -12.41
C ASP A 40 2.17 -5.89 -12.21
N THR A 41 0.87 -6.04 -12.02
CA THR A 41 0.19 -7.32 -11.78
C THR A 41 -1.16 -7.33 -12.50
N GLU A 42 -1.83 -8.47 -12.52
CA GLU A 42 -3.19 -8.60 -13.07
C GLU A 42 -4.27 -7.82 -12.27
N PHE A 43 -3.90 -7.18 -11.17
CA PHE A 43 -4.85 -6.47 -10.30
C PHE A 43 -5.70 -5.45 -11.06
N PHE A 44 -5.06 -4.61 -11.87
CA PHE A 44 -5.77 -3.54 -12.61
C PHE A 44 -6.72 -4.11 -13.66
N ALA A 45 -6.32 -5.18 -14.34
CA ALA A 45 -7.18 -5.88 -15.31
C ALA A 45 -8.38 -6.52 -14.61
N ARG A 46 -8.16 -7.23 -13.51
CA ARG A 46 -9.23 -7.87 -12.74
C ARG A 46 -10.17 -6.89 -12.06
N ALA A 47 -9.67 -5.71 -11.69
CA ALA A 47 -10.45 -4.63 -11.10
C ALA A 47 -11.19 -3.77 -12.12
N GLY A 48 -10.98 -3.98 -13.44
CA GLY A 48 -11.55 -3.14 -14.50
C GLY A 48 -11.02 -1.71 -14.46
N MET A 49 -9.75 -1.52 -14.12
CA MET A 49 -9.12 -0.22 -13.90
C MET A 49 -8.00 0.09 -14.91
N CYS A 50 -7.92 -0.64 -16.03
CA CYS A 50 -6.85 -0.43 -17.01
C CYS A 50 -6.90 0.94 -17.70
N ASP A 51 -8.06 1.57 -17.73
CA ASP A 51 -8.33 2.90 -18.31
C ASP A 51 -8.18 4.05 -17.31
N THR A 52 -7.82 3.76 -16.07
CA THR A 52 -7.55 4.79 -15.04
C THR A 52 -6.11 5.29 -15.12
N ALA A 53 -5.84 6.49 -14.60
CA ALA A 53 -4.50 7.06 -14.56
C ALA A 53 -3.47 6.12 -13.88
N VAL A 54 -3.86 5.46 -12.78
CA VAL A 54 -2.98 4.52 -12.08
C VAL A 54 -2.89 3.16 -12.79
N GLY A 55 -3.96 2.71 -13.44
CA GLY A 55 -4.00 1.44 -14.15
C GLY A 55 -3.19 1.46 -15.44
N SER A 56 -3.15 2.59 -16.14
CA SER A 56 -2.41 2.79 -17.39
C SER A 56 -0.95 3.25 -17.20
N ASP A 57 -0.52 3.54 -15.96
CA ASP A 57 0.85 3.99 -15.69
C ASP A 57 1.88 2.93 -16.14
N PRO A 58 2.81 3.28 -17.06
CA PRO A 58 3.86 2.36 -17.50
C PRO A 58 4.97 2.17 -16.46
N ASN A 59 5.02 3.02 -15.41
CA ASN A 59 6.06 3.01 -14.39
C ASN A 59 5.65 2.24 -13.11
N LYS A 60 4.74 1.27 -13.24
CA LYS A 60 4.39 0.40 -12.12
C LYS A 60 5.62 -0.34 -11.59
N ALA A 61 5.64 -0.60 -10.29
CA ALA A 61 6.73 -1.32 -9.67
C ALA A 61 6.79 -2.79 -10.12
N ASP A 62 8.00 -3.33 -10.26
CA ASP A 62 8.22 -4.76 -10.49
C ASP A 62 7.74 -5.58 -9.27
N PRO A 63 6.81 -6.53 -9.45
CA PRO A 63 6.28 -7.33 -8.35
C PRO A 63 7.36 -8.15 -7.63
N ALA A 64 8.40 -8.62 -8.34
CA ALA A 64 9.50 -9.35 -7.73
C ALA A 64 10.33 -8.47 -6.79
N LYS A 65 10.52 -7.19 -7.16
CA LYS A 65 11.17 -6.21 -6.29
C LYS A 65 10.34 -5.90 -5.06
N VAL A 66 9.04 -5.69 -5.23
CA VAL A 66 8.10 -5.43 -4.12
C VAL A 66 8.10 -6.59 -3.12
N ALA A 67 8.04 -7.83 -3.62
CA ALA A 67 8.11 -9.04 -2.79
C ALA A 67 9.44 -9.14 -2.01
N ARG A 68 10.56 -8.81 -2.64
CA ARG A 68 11.87 -8.78 -2.00
C ARG A 68 11.96 -7.75 -0.89
N ASP A 69 11.47 -6.52 -1.14
CA ASP A 69 11.42 -5.45 -0.13
C ASP A 69 10.61 -5.89 1.12
N GLY A 70 9.49 -6.59 0.90
CA GLY A 70 8.66 -7.14 1.97
C GLY A 70 9.38 -8.24 2.77
N TRP A 71 9.98 -9.19 2.07
CA TRP A 71 10.75 -10.28 2.68
C TRP A 71 11.90 -9.76 3.54
N ASP A 72 12.70 -8.85 2.99
CA ASP A 72 13.85 -8.27 3.68
C ASP A 72 13.44 -7.47 4.93
N ALA A 73 12.30 -6.78 4.87
CA ALA A 73 11.74 -6.08 6.02
C ALA A 73 11.29 -7.06 7.11
N MET A 74 10.60 -8.13 6.73
CA MET A 74 10.15 -9.18 7.64
C MET A 74 11.33 -9.87 8.34
N MET A 75 12.38 -10.23 7.58
CA MET A 75 13.60 -10.85 8.13
C MET A 75 14.37 -9.94 9.08
N LYS A 76 14.16 -8.62 8.99
CA LYS A 76 14.73 -7.60 9.89
C LYS A 76 13.80 -7.24 11.06
N GLY A 77 12.67 -7.90 11.21
CA GLY A 77 11.69 -7.65 12.26
C GLY A 77 11.04 -6.25 12.20
N LYS A 78 10.93 -5.65 11.00
CA LYS A 78 10.27 -4.35 10.84
C LYS A 78 8.76 -4.52 10.90
N ALA A 79 8.08 -3.59 11.60
CA ALA A 79 6.62 -3.58 11.71
C ALA A 79 5.94 -3.31 10.36
N ASP A 80 6.52 -2.41 9.56
CA ASP A 80 5.99 -2.02 8.27
C ASP A 80 7.07 -1.73 7.24
N VAL A 81 6.71 -1.79 5.97
CA VAL A 81 7.55 -1.36 4.86
C VAL A 81 6.70 -0.80 3.72
N VAL A 82 7.06 0.39 3.26
CA VAL A 82 6.54 0.98 2.02
C VAL A 82 7.56 0.72 0.92
N SER A 83 7.17 -0.04 -0.11
CA SER A 83 8.06 -0.30 -1.24
C SER A 83 8.09 0.91 -2.19
N GLY A 84 9.29 1.31 -2.58
CA GLY A 84 9.56 2.45 -3.46
C GLY A 84 9.67 3.80 -2.72
N TRP A 85 10.65 4.59 -3.12
CA TRP A 85 10.93 5.89 -2.47
C TRP A 85 9.81 6.93 -2.67
N MET A 86 9.19 6.96 -3.86
CA MET A 86 8.06 7.85 -4.15
C MET A 86 6.85 7.51 -3.28
N ASN A 87 6.58 6.22 -3.08
CA ASN A 87 5.49 5.78 -2.22
C ASN A 87 5.76 6.14 -0.75
N LYS A 88 7.02 6.04 -0.30
CA LYS A 88 7.42 6.51 1.04
C LYS A 88 7.15 8.00 1.23
N ALA A 89 7.52 8.82 0.24
CA ALA A 89 7.26 10.25 0.26
C ALA A 89 5.75 10.53 0.28
N ALA A 90 4.96 9.84 -0.54
CA ALA A 90 3.50 9.98 -0.60
C ALA A 90 2.83 9.60 0.73
N VAL A 91 3.19 8.47 1.34
CA VAL A 91 2.65 8.04 2.64
C VAL A 91 3.02 9.05 3.74
N THR A 92 4.24 9.57 3.74
CA THR A 92 4.68 10.58 4.71
C THR A 92 3.89 11.87 4.54
N ALA A 93 3.71 12.34 3.30
CA ALA A 93 2.89 13.52 3.01
C ALA A 93 1.42 13.32 3.39
N ALA A 94 0.86 12.12 3.17
CA ALA A 94 -0.51 11.79 3.52
C ALA A 94 -0.80 11.92 5.03
N ARG A 95 0.18 11.68 5.88
CA ARG A 95 0.04 11.81 7.34
C ARG A 95 -0.25 13.24 7.81
N VAL A 96 0.14 14.24 7.01
CA VAL A 96 -0.05 15.67 7.33
C VAL A 96 -1.07 16.35 6.40
N THR A 97 -1.59 15.63 5.41
CA THR A 97 -2.55 16.15 4.43
C THR A 97 -3.98 15.99 4.94
N PRO A 98 -4.84 17.03 4.86
CA PRO A 98 -6.25 16.93 5.26
C PRO A 98 -6.96 15.79 4.51
N PRO A 99 -7.87 15.03 5.18
CA PRO A 99 -8.57 13.90 4.57
C PRO A 99 -9.36 14.25 3.29
N SER A 100 -9.91 15.45 3.21
CA SER A 100 -10.63 15.93 2.02
C SER A 100 -9.73 16.07 0.79
N VAL A 101 -8.49 16.50 0.97
CA VAL A 101 -7.50 16.63 -0.12
C VAL A 101 -7.05 15.24 -0.59
N LEU A 102 -6.83 14.32 0.35
CA LEU A 102 -6.50 12.92 0.03
C LEU A 102 -7.64 12.23 -0.74
N ALA A 103 -8.88 12.45 -0.31
CA ALA A 103 -10.05 11.90 -1.00
C ALA A 103 -10.18 12.42 -2.44
N ALA A 104 -9.92 13.71 -2.65
CA ALA A 104 -9.92 14.31 -3.99
C ALA A 104 -8.80 13.74 -4.87
N ALA A 105 -7.59 13.58 -4.34
CA ALA A 105 -6.47 12.98 -5.06
C ALA A 105 -6.75 11.52 -5.43
N HIS A 106 -7.28 10.72 -4.51
CA HIS A 106 -7.66 9.32 -4.78
C HIS A 106 -8.76 9.23 -5.85
N ARG A 107 -9.71 10.16 -5.83
CA ARG A 107 -10.75 10.22 -6.86
C ARG A 107 -10.14 10.45 -8.24
N ALA A 108 -9.28 11.46 -8.39
CA ALA A 108 -8.64 11.78 -9.67
C ALA A 108 -7.79 10.62 -10.22
N MET A 109 -7.15 9.82 -9.36
CA MET A 109 -6.38 8.64 -9.77
C MET A 109 -7.27 7.46 -10.22
N ALA A 110 -8.49 7.37 -9.73
CA ALA A 110 -9.41 6.26 -9.95
C ALA A 110 -10.51 6.57 -10.96
N GLU A 111 -10.63 7.80 -11.43
CA GLU A 111 -11.57 8.16 -12.50
C GLU A 111 -11.11 7.53 -13.82
N PRO A 112 -12.02 6.85 -14.56
CA PRO A 112 -11.75 6.41 -15.91
C PRO A 112 -11.44 7.60 -16.83
N GLY A 113 -10.51 7.43 -17.76
CA GLY A 113 -10.15 8.43 -18.77
C GLY A 113 -11.20 8.56 -19.88
#